data_5b10cae6f6eb4418b16761f264fa0711
#
_entry.id   5b10cae6f6eb4418b16761f264fa0711
#
_cell.length_a   1.000
_cell.length_b   1.000
_cell.length_c   1.000
_cell.angle_alpha   90.00
_cell.angle_beta   90.00
_cell.angle_gamma   90.00
#
_symmetry.space_group_name_H-M   'P 1'
#
loop_
_entity.id
_entity.type
_entity.pdbx_description
1 polymer ?
#
loop_
_entity_poly.entity_id
_entity_poly.type
_entity_poly.pdbx_seq_one_letter_code
_entity_poly.pdbx_strand_id
1 'polypeptide(L)'
;MVALPDGVSFNEGAATILQGCTAHYLSQSTYSDKKGDSCLIHAAAGGMGLILTQMAKNAGATVIGTVSTQEKAELARAAGAEGVILYCDTGFETEAMPITYGAGVNVVYDSVGKTTFDKSIECLQRFGYMVLYGNASGPVTAFNPAALGPKGARFLTRPTLSDYTADRESLKWRSGDVFKWIDEGKLSLRLEHFSR
;
A
#
# COMPACT_ATOMS: atom_id res chain seq x y z
N MET A 1 -21.38 -9.27 -9.36
CA MET A 1 -20.87 -10.64 -9.16
C MET A 1 -19.66 -10.84 -10.07
N VAL A 2 -18.57 -11.40 -9.56
CA VAL A 2 -17.35 -11.72 -10.31
C VAL A 2 -17.23 -13.24 -10.35
N ALA A 3 -16.93 -13.82 -11.52
CA ALA A 3 -16.63 -15.24 -11.63
C ALA A 3 -15.20 -15.51 -11.11
N LEU A 4 -15.05 -16.59 -10.37
CA LEU A 4 -13.75 -17.05 -9.91
C LEU A 4 -13.12 -17.92 -11.02
N PRO A 5 -11.89 -17.67 -11.47
CA PRO A 5 -11.19 -18.52 -12.42
C PRO A 5 -10.90 -19.92 -11.83
N ASP A 6 -10.79 -20.95 -12.67
CA ASP A 6 -10.54 -22.33 -12.24
C ASP A 6 -9.21 -22.50 -11.50
N GLY A 7 -8.21 -21.69 -11.81
CA GLY A 7 -6.90 -21.71 -11.14
C GLY A 7 -6.86 -21.01 -9.76
N VAL A 8 -7.95 -20.38 -9.32
CA VAL A 8 -8.01 -19.64 -8.04
C VAL A 8 -8.95 -20.35 -7.07
N SER A 9 -8.44 -20.73 -5.91
CA SER A 9 -9.24 -21.37 -4.87
C SER A 9 -10.27 -20.44 -4.24
N PHE A 10 -11.32 -20.99 -3.62
CA PHE A 10 -12.32 -20.18 -2.89
C PHE A 10 -11.73 -19.32 -1.78
N ASN A 11 -10.70 -19.81 -1.10
CA ASN A 11 -10.00 -19.07 -0.05
C ASN A 11 -9.24 -17.86 -0.61
N GLU A 12 -8.53 -18.05 -1.72
CA GLU A 12 -7.88 -16.96 -2.44
C GLU A 12 -8.89 -15.96 -2.97
N GLY A 13 -9.99 -16.43 -3.57
CA GLY A 13 -11.06 -15.58 -4.03
C GLY A 13 -11.65 -14.70 -2.93
N ALA A 14 -11.92 -15.30 -1.76
CA ALA A 14 -12.46 -14.57 -0.60
C ALA A 14 -11.48 -13.50 -0.09
N ALA A 15 -10.19 -13.83 0.02
CA ALA A 15 -9.16 -12.89 0.48
C ALA A 15 -8.88 -11.77 -0.55
N THR A 16 -9.08 -12.05 -1.83
CA THR A 16 -8.68 -11.16 -2.93
C THR A 16 -9.64 -9.99 -3.14
N ILE A 17 -10.96 -10.22 -3.05
CA ILE A 17 -11.94 -9.22 -3.52
C ILE A 17 -11.79 -7.89 -2.76
N LEU A 18 -11.70 -7.91 -1.44
CA LEU A 18 -11.53 -6.67 -0.68
C LEU A 18 -10.10 -6.14 -0.78
N GLN A 19 -9.12 -6.95 -0.37
CA GLN A 19 -7.73 -6.48 -0.23
C GLN A 19 -7.03 -6.36 -1.59
N GLY A 20 -7.22 -7.32 -2.49
CA GLY A 20 -6.62 -7.30 -3.81
C GLY A 20 -7.13 -6.15 -4.69
N CYS A 21 -8.46 -5.93 -4.76
CA CYS A 21 -9.00 -4.80 -5.50
C CYS A 21 -8.60 -3.45 -4.88
N THR A 22 -8.46 -3.40 -3.54
CA THR A 22 -7.93 -2.20 -2.87
C THR A 22 -6.48 -1.95 -3.25
N ALA A 23 -5.60 -2.93 -3.15
CA ALA A 23 -4.21 -2.79 -3.57
C ALA A 23 -4.10 -2.42 -5.06
N HIS A 24 -4.94 -3.02 -5.90
CA HIS A 24 -4.98 -2.73 -7.32
C HIS A 24 -5.31 -1.26 -7.59
N TYR A 25 -6.41 -0.71 -7.04
CA TYR A 25 -6.73 0.68 -7.33
C TYR A 25 -5.69 1.64 -6.75
N LEU A 26 -5.11 1.33 -5.59
CA LEU A 26 -4.07 2.15 -4.98
C LEU A 26 -2.85 2.27 -5.91
N SER A 27 -2.33 1.13 -6.41
CA SER A 27 -1.09 1.06 -7.19
C SER A 27 -1.26 1.26 -8.68
N GLN A 28 -2.49 1.17 -9.22
CA GLN A 28 -2.73 1.28 -10.67
C GLN A 28 -3.53 2.53 -11.07
N SER A 29 -4.30 3.13 -10.12
CA SER A 29 -5.23 4.21 -10.45
C SER A 29 -5.08 5.44 -9.57
N THR A 30 -4.90 5.29 -8.25
CA THR A 30 -4.73 6.43 -7.33
C THR A 30 -3.34 7.03 -7.52
N TYR A 31 -2.32 6.20 -7.44
CA TYR A 31 -0.97 6.50 -7.87
C TYR A 31 -0.48 5.32 -8.71
N SER A 32 -0.16 5.54 -9.97
CA SER A 32 0.33 4.47 -10.83
C SER A 32 1.82 4.27 -10.58
N ASP A 33 2.13 3.27 -9.74
CA ASP A 33 3.52 2.91 -9.46
C ASP A 33 4.25 2.49 -10.73
N LYS A 34 5.50 2.92 -10.88
CA LYS A 34 6.31 2.63 -12.05
C LYS A 34 7.78 2.46 -11.69
N LYS A 35 8.53 1.93 -12.63
CA LYS A 35 9.98 1.75 -12.50
C LYS A 35 10.69 3.07 -12.17
N GLY A 36 11.47 3.03 -11.09
CA GLY A 36 12.23 4.17 -10.58
C GLY A 36 11.51 5.00 -9.54
N ASP A 37 10.22 4.74 -9.29
CA ASP A 37 9.52 5.33 -8.15
C ASP A 37 9.96 4.66 -6.84
N SER A 38 9.73 5.36 -5.73
CA SER A 38 9.82 4.81 -4.39
C SER A 38 8.49 5.02 -3.65
N CYS A 39 8.07 4.04 -2.88
CA CYS A 39 6.87 4.12 -2.07
C CYS A 39 7.12 3.71 -0.62
N LEU A 40 6.40 4.35 0.31
CA LEU A 40 6.35 3.96 1.71
C LEU A 40 4.98 3.32 1.98
N ILE A 41 4.98 2.10 2.51
CA ILE A 41 3.76 1.35 2.83
C ILE A 41 3.71 1.14 4.35
N HIS A 42 2.70 1.72 5.01
CA HIS A 42 2.47 1.46 6.41
C HIS A 42 1.81 0.11 6.65
N ALA A 43 2.13 -0.53 7.78
CA ALA A 43 1.68 -1.87 8.12
C ALA A 43 1.96 -2.90 7.01
N ALA A 44 3.17 -2.85 6.44
CA ALA A 44 3.57 -3.60 5.25
C ALA A 44 3.46 -5.12 5.37
N ALA A 45 3.46 -5.67 6.60
CA ALA A 45 3.28 -7.10 6.87
C ALA A 45 1.81 -7.52 7.10
N GLY A 46 0.87 -6.59 7.08
CA GLY A 46 -0.57 -6.89 7.09
C GLY A 46 -1.05 -7.45 5.76
N GLY A 47 -2.24 -8.08 5.71
CA GLY A 47 -2.77 -8.66 4.47
C GLY A 47 -2.79 -7.69 3.29
N MET A 48 -3.25 -6.45 3.51
CA MET A 48 -3.22 -5.37 2.53
C MET A 48 -1.79 -4.97 2.14
N GLY A 49 -0.93 -4.81 3.16
CA GLY A 49 0.45 -4.37 2.98
C GLY A 49 1.27 -5.35 2.15
N LEU A 50 1.14 -6.66 2.39
CA LEU A 50 1.84 -7.71 1.64
C LEU A 50 1.44 -7.72 0.16
N ILE A 51 0.15 -7.54 -0.14
CA ILE A 51 -0.35 -7.50 -1.52
C ILE A 51 0.17 -6.24 -2.22
N LEU A 52 0.03 -5.07 -1.58
CA LEU A 52 0.46 -3.80 -2.16
C LEU A 52 1.98 -3.74 -2.37
N THR A 53 2.76 -4.30 -1.45
CA THR A 53 4.22 -4.45 -1.59
C THR A 53 4.59 -5.23 -2.85
N GLN A 54 3.94 -6.38 -3.08
CA GLN A 54 4.20 -7.18 -4.29
C GLN A 54 3.79 -6.44 -5.57
N MET A 55 2.64 -5.76 -5.56
CA MET A 55 2.18 -5.00 -6.73
C MET A 55 3.12 -3.85 -7.08
N ALA A 56 3.53 -3.04 -6.09
CA ALA A 56 4.48 -1.95 -6.30
C ALA A 56 5.86 -2.48 -6.77
N LYS A 57 6.35 -3.56 -6.17
CA LYS A 57 7.59 -4.23 -6.59
C LYS A 57 7.50 -4.73 -8.04
N ASN A 58 6.39 -5.38 -8.41
CA ASN A 58 6.17 -5.87 -9.78
C ASN A 58 6.09 -4.73 -10.80
N ALA A 59 5.64 -3.54 -10.39
CA ALA A 59 5.68 -2.32 -11.20
C ALA A 59 7.10 -1.73 -11.33
N GLY A 60 8.06 -2.21 -10.54
CA GLY A 60 9.46 -1.77 -10.54
C GLY A 60 9.74 -0.60 -9.60
N ALA A 61 8.86 -0.35 -8.63
CA ALA A 61 9.08 0.64 -7.58
C ALA A 61 9.95 0.06 -6.46
N THR A 62 10.75 0.90 -5.83
CA THR A 62 11.45 0.59 -4.57
C THR A 62 10.47 0.72 -3.41
N VAL A 63 10.26 -0.36 -2.67
CA VAL A 63 9.28 -0.41 -1.57
C VAL A 63 9.96 -0.28 -0.22
N ILE A 64 9.50 0.68 0.58
CA ILE A 64 9.86 0.86 1.99
C ILE A 64 8.64 0.50 2.83
N GLY A 65 8.76 -0.54 3.66
CA GLY A 65 7.69 -0.99 4.54
C GLY A 65 7.89 -0.56 5.99
N THR A 66 6.83 -0.14 6.70
CA THR A 66 6.89 0.05 8.14
C THR A 66 6.18 -1.09 8.87
N VAL A 67 6.79 -1.62 9.90
CA VAL A 67 6.30 -2.76 10.67
C VAL A 67 6.60 -2.60 12.16
N SER A 68 5.95 -3.43 13.03
CA SER A 68 6.10 -3.34 14.48
C SER A 68 7.08 -4.35 15.09
N THR A 69 7.43 -5.41 14.39
CA THR A 69 8.30 -6.47 14.91
C THR A 69 9.26 -6.99 13.85
N GLN A 70 10.35 -7.64 14.27
CA GLN A 70 11.31 -8.25 13.37
C GLN A 70 10.70 -9.38 12.53
N GLU A 71 9.80 -10.18 13.07
CA GLU A 71 9.08 -11.22 12.33
C GLU A 71 8.25 -10.62 11.19
N LYS A 72 7.58 -9.49 11.46
CA LYS A 72 6.84 -8.74 10.44
C LYS A 72 7.78 -8.12 9.40
N ALA A 73 8.99 -7.75 9.79
CA ALA A 73 9.99 -7.25 8.86
C ALA A 73 10.42 -8.33 7.85
N GLU A 74 10.57 -9.56 8.31
CA GLU A 74 10.87 -10.70 7.43
C GLU A 74 9.75 -10.96 6.41
N LEU A 75 8.49 -10.87 6.85
CA LEU A 75 7.34 -10.99 5.95
C LEU A 75 7.31 -9.88 4.88
N ALA A 76 7.56 -8.65 5.28
CA ALA A 76 7.60 -7.52 4.34
C ALA A 76 8.74 -7.65 3.33
N ARG A 77 9.94 -8.09 3.77
CA ARG A 77 11.07 -8.37 2.89
C ARG A 77 10.78 -9.52 1.92
N ALA A 78 10.18 -10.60 2.41
CA ALA A 78 9.77 -11.73 1.57
C ALA A 78 8.74 -11.33 0.50
N ALA A 79 7.88 -10.35 0.80
CA ALA A 79 6.94 -9.78 -0.16
C ALA A 79 7.62 -8.82 -1.16
N GLY A 80 8.88 -8.44 -0.96
CA GLY A 80 9.66 -7.61 -1.87
C GLY A 80 9.98 -6.20 -1.39
N ALA A 81 9.75 -5.87 -0.11
CA ALA A 81 10.19 -4.61 0.46
C ALA A 81 11.73 -4.56 0.53
N GLU A 82 12.34 -3.55 -0.08
CA GLU A 82 13.79 -3.34 -0.10
C GLU A 82 14.28 -2.63 1.17
N GLY A 83 13.48 -1.69 1.69
CA GLY A 83 13.67 -1.07 3.00
C GLY A 83 12.58 -1.49 3.98
N VAL A 84 12.94 -1.80 5.22
CA VAL A 84 11.95 -2.10 6.27
C VAL A 84 12.33 -1.38 7.55
N ILE A 85 11.40 -0.58 8.06
CA ILE A 85 11.56 0.27 9.24
C ILE A 85 10.72 -0.28 10.40
N LEU A 86 11.36 -0.48 11.55
CA LEU A 86 10.70 -0.84 12.81
C LEU A 86 10.27 0.44 13.52
N TYR A 87 9.03 0.87 13.32
CA TYR A 87 8.53 2.16 13.82
C TYR A 87 8.41 2.25 15.35
N CYS A 88 8.59 1.13 16.07
CA CYS A 88 8.61 1.13 17.54
C CYS A 88 9.93 1.65 18.12
N ASP A 89 11.01 1.59 17.35
CA ASP A 89 12.35 1.89 17.83
C ASP A 89 12.75 3.35 17.53
N THR A 90 12.34 3.86 16.37
CA THR A 90 12.66 5.20 15.88
C THR A 90 11.52 5.81 15.09
N GLY A 91 11.58 7.12 14.84
CA GLY A 91 10.65 7.80 13.94
C GLY A 91 10.89 7.34 12.49
N PHE A 92 9.89 6.70 11.88
CA PHE A 92 10.02 6.16 10.52
C PHE A 92 10.37 7.24 9.47
N GLU A 93 9.99 8.49 9.72
CA GLU A 93 10.30 9.63 8.86
C GLU A 93 11.81 9.90 8.79
N THR A 94 12.51 9.67 9.90
CA THR A 94 13.96 9.84 9.97
C THR A 94 14.69 8.72 9.22
N GLU A 95 14.18 7.49 9.28
CA GLU A 95 14.81 6.35 8.62
C GLU A 95 14.44 6.23 7.13
N ALA A 96 13.30 6.72 6.70
CA ALA A 96 12.90 6.70 5.30
C ALA A 96 13.78 7.60 4.42
N MET A 97 14.21 8.73 4.95
CA MET A 97 15.02 9.71 4.19
C MET A 97 16.37 9.16 3.72
N PRO A 98 17.20 8.50 4.56
CA PRO A 98 18.44 7.88 4.10
C PRO A 98 18.24 6.82 3.01
N ILE A 99 17.17 6.01 3.08
CA ILE A 99 16.86 4.97 2.09
C ILE A 99 16.61 5.59 0.70
N THR A 100 16.07 6.81 0.67
CA THR A 100 15.81 7.56 -0.57
C THR A 100 16.91 8.58 -0.91
N TYR A 101 18.07 8.47 -0.28
CA TYR A 101 19.18 9.40 -0.47
C TYR A 101 18.78 10.87 -0.20
N GLY A 102 17.85 11.10 0.71
CA GLY A 102 17.35 12.42 1.05
C GLY A 102 16.28 12.99 0.12
N ALA A 103 15.92 12.27 -0.94
CA ALA A 103 14.91 12.76 -1.92
C ALA A 103 13.47 12.67 -1.39
N GLY A 104 13.19 11.70 -0.51
CA GLY A 104 11.84 11.31 -0.11
C GLY A 104 11.17 10.34 -1.09
N VAL A 105 9.98 9.86 -0.77
CA VAL A 105 9.24 8.90 -1.57
C VAL A 105 8.23 9.58 -2.51
N ASN A 106 7.94 8.93 -3.65
CA ASN A 106 6.93 9.39 -4.60
C ASN A 106 5.52 9.28 -4.03
N VAL A 107 5.26 8.23 -3.24
CA VAL A 107 3.96 7.99 -2.65
C VAL A 107 4.08 7.37 -1.27
N VAL A 108 3.20 7.78 -0.35
CA VAL A 108 2.96 7.08 0.92
C VAL A 108 1.57 6.49 0.89
N TYR A 109 1.48 5.18 1.11
CA TYR A 109 0.24 4.44 1.30
C TYR A 109 -0.03 4.24 2.79
N ASP A 110 -0.96 5.02 3.34
CA ASP A 110 -1.25 5.06 4.77
C ASP A 110 -2.61 4.44 5.11
N SER A 111 -2.58 3.28 5.76
CA SER A 111 -3.75 2.59 6.33
C SER A 111 -3.95 2.91 7.82
N VAL A 112 -2.99 3.59 8.45
CA VAL A 112 -2.93 3.77 9.90
C VAL A 112 -3.62 5.06 10.35
N GLY A 113 -3.31 6.19 9.73
CA GLY A 113 -4.01 7.45 9.91
C GLY A 113 -3.45 8.30 11.04
N LYS A 114 -4.21 8.50 12.13
CA LYS A 114 -3.94 9.49 13.18
C LYS A 114 -2.47 9.53 13.66
N THR A 115 -1.83 8.39 13.86
CA THR A 115 -0.47 8.33 14.44
C THR A 115 0.65 8.42 13.41
N THR A 116 0.33 8.32 12.12
CA THR A 116 1.33 8.29 11.04
C THR A 116 1.24 9.47 10.08
N PHE A 117 0.08 10.07 9.93
CA PHE A 117 -0.26 11.00 8.87
C PHE A 117 0.72 12.17 8.74
N ASP A 118 0.95 12.93 9.82
CA ASP A 118 1.81 14.12 9.76
C ASP A 118 3.26 13.77 9.38
N LYS A 119 3.78 12.69 9.96
CA LYS A 119 5.12 12.18 9.67
C LYS A 119 5.22 11.58 8.27
N SER A 120 4.14 10.98 7.78
CA SER A 120 4.03 10.45 6.41
C SER A 120 4.20 11.54 5.35
N ILE A 121 3.61 12.72 5.60
CA ILE A 121 3.79 13.88 4.73
C ILE A 121 5.27 14.31 4.68
N GLU A 122 6.01 14.19 5.80
CA GLU A 122 7.43 14.53 5.83
C GLU A 122 8.30 13.61 4.96
N CYS A 123 7.88 12.35 4.78
CA CYS A 123 8.60 11.39 3.94
C CYS A 123 8.47 11.66 2.43
N LEU A 124 7.51 12.49 2.02
CA LEU A 124 7.22 12.71 0.61
C LEU A 124 8.24 13.63 -0.06
N GLN A 125 8.66 13.25 -1.25
CA GLN A 125 9.37 14.13 -2.16
C GLN A 125 8.49 15.29 -2.69
N ARG A 126 9.09 16.17 -3.47
CA ARG A 126 8.35 17.19 -4.24
C ARG A 126 7.36 16.53 -5.21
N PHE A 127 6.10 17.01 -5.22
CA PHE A 127 4.98 16.44 -5.96
C PHE A 127 4.61 15.01 -5.55
N GLY A 128 5.00 14.58 -4.36
CA GLY A 128 4.66 13.28 -3.81
C GLY A 128 3.19 13.19 -3.38
N TYR A 129 2.69 11.95 -3.34
CA TYR A 129 1.29 11.63 -3.04
C TYR A 129 1.14 11.04 -1.65
N MET A 130 0.35 11.69 -0.81
CA MET A 130 -0.16 11.14 0.44
C MET A 130 -1.49 10.43 0.16
N VAL A 131 -1.48 9.11 0.16
CA VAL A 131 -2.67 8.27 -0.07
C VAL A 131 -3.14 7.70 1.27
N LEU A 132 -4.06 8.41 1.91
CA LEU A 132 -4.65 8.01 3.19
C LEU A 132 -5.86 7.12 2.92
N TYR A 133 -5.70 5.80 2.89
CA TYR A 133 -6.78 4.86 2.57
C TYR A 133 -7.37 4.14 3.78
N GLY A 134 -6.79 4.29 4.97
CA GLY A 134 -7.27 3.71 6.22
C GLY A 134 -7.18 4.65 7.41
N ASN A 135 -7.61 4.16 8.57
CA ASN A 135 -7.62 4.89 9.85
C ASN A 135 -7.51 3.93 11.05
N ALA A 136 -6.65 2.91 10.97
CA ALA A 136 -6.51 1.88 12.01
C ALA A 136 -6.15 2.44 13.38
N SER A 137 -5.41 3.55 13.47
CA SER A 137 -5.10 4.25 14.73
C SER A 137 -6.10 5.37 15.08
N GLY A 138 -7.14 5.54 14.28
CA GLY A 138 -8.14 6.58 14.39
C GLY A 138 -8.09 7.59 13.23
N PRO A 139 -9.14 8.40 13.08
CA PRO A 139 -9.23 9.38 12.02
C PRO A 139 -8.23 10.53 12.21
N VAL A 140 -7.77 11.09 11.09
CA VAL A 140 -7.07 12.37 11.06
C VAL A 140 -8.12 13.48 11.24
N THR A 141 -8.08 14.17 12.37
CA THR A 141 -9.17 15.05 12.78
C THR A 141 -9.06 16.50 12.31
N ALA A 142 -7.85 17.01 12.20
CA ALA A 142 -7.62 18.39 11.74
C ALA A 142 -6.35 18.45 10.91
N PHE A 143 -6.46 18.87 9.67
CA PHE A 143 -5.33 19.06 8.79
C PHE A 143 -5.44 20.42 8.07
N ASN A 144 -4.37 21.20 8.10
CA ASN A 144 -4.30 22.43 7.35
C ASN A 144 -3.72 22.17 5.95
N PRO A 145 -4.51 22.25 4.87
CA PRO A 145 -4.03 22.00 3.51
C PRO A 145 -2.85 22.89 3.09
N ALA A 146 -2.68 24.06 3.72
CA ALA A 146 -1.53 24.91 3.45
C ALA A 146 -0.19 24.24 3.75
N ALA A 147 -0.15 23.20 4.59
CA ALA A 147 1.05 22.44 4.89
C ALA A 147 1.60 21.62 3.68
N LEU A 148 0.77 21.39 2.66
CA LEU A 148 1.20 20.68 1.44
C LEU A 148 2.06 21.53 0.51
N GLY A 149 1.93 22.85 0.56
CA GLY A 149 2.61 23.77 -0.34
C GLY A 149 4.13 23.93 -0.08
N PRO A 150 4.56 24.35 1.13
CA PRO A 150 5.94 24.77 1.41
C PRO A 150 6.98 23.65 1.18
N LYS A 151 6.56 22.41 1.33
CA LYS A 151 7.45 21.24 1.23
C LYS A 151 7.40 20.56 -0.14
N GLY A 152 6.94 21.24 -1.19
CA GLY A 152 7.04 20.76 -2.56
C GLY A 152 5.74 20.42 -3.26
N ALA A 153 4.65 21.17 -2.99
CA ALA A 153 3.36 21.06 -3.66
C ALA A 153 2.83 19.60 -3.71
N ARG A 154 2.71 18.98 -2.55
CA ARG A 154 2.31 17.58 -2.36
C ARG A 154 0.82 17.39 -2.59
N PHE A 155 0.43 16.19 -2.94
CA PHE A 155 -0.96 15.80 -3.15
C PHE A 155 -1.47 14.99 -1.94
N LEU A 156 -2.72 15.20 -1.56
CA LEU A 156 -3.42 14.41 -0.56
C LEU A 156 -4.70 13.85 -1.16
N THR A 157 -4.91 12.55 -0.99
CA THR A 157 -6.15 11.89 -1.41
C THR A 157 -6.64 10.88 -0.38
N ARG A 158 -7.98 10.71 -0.30
CA ARG A 158 -8.65 9.75 0.56
C ARG A 158 -9.56 8.86 -0.30
N PRO A 159 -8.96 7.87 -0.99
CA PRO A 159 -9.71 7.00 -1.89
C PRO A 159 -10.55 5.97 -1.13
N THR A 160 -11.62 5.48 -1.74
CA THR A 160 -12.45 4.39 -1.23
C THR A 160 -12.65 3.32 -2.31
N LEU A 161 -12.70 2.04 -1.92
CA LEU A 161 -12.90 0.94 -2.86
C LEU A 161 -14.23 1.06 -3.62
N SER A 162 -15.29 1.54 -2.96
CA SER A 162 -16.61 1.70 -3.55
C SER A 162 -16.60 2.55 -4.82
N ASP A 163 -15.82 3.65 -4.81
CA ASP A 163 -15.74 4.55 -5.95
C ASP A 163 -14.97 3.92 -7.12
N TYR A 164 -13.92 3.17 -6.81
CA TYR A 164 -13.10 2.47 -7.80
C TYR A 164 -13.72 1.18 -8.34
N THR A 165 -14.82 0.71 -7.75
CA THR A 165 -15.57 -0.48 -8.18
C THR A 165 -17.06 -0.20 -8.35
N ALA A 166 -17.42 1.08 -8.60
CA ALA A 166 -18.80 1.54 -8.70
C ALA A 166 -19.58 0.89 -9.84
N ASP A 167 -18.91 0.56 -10.92
CA ASP A 167 -19.50 -0.14 -12.07
C ASP A 167 -18.92 -1.55 -12.25
N ARG A 168 -19.64 -2.35 -13.06
CA ARG A 168 -19.28 -3.75 -13.31
C ARG A 168 -17.95 -3.91 -14.05
N GLU A 169 -17.63 -2.98 -14.93
CA GLU A 169 -16.41 -3.05 -15.75
C GLU A 169 -15.18 -2.78 -14.89
N SER A 170 -15.23 -1.73 -14.06
CA SER A 170 -14.19 -1.40 -13.09
C SER A 170 -13.93 -2.54 -12.09
N LEU A 171 -15.01 -3.16 -11.58
CA LEU A 171 -14.87 -4.31 -10.69
C LEU A 171 -14.24 -5.52 -11.40
N LYS A 172 -14.69 -5.83 -12.63
CA LYS A 172 -14.15 -6.95 -13.41
C LYS A 172 -12.70 -6.73 -13.80
N TRP A 173 -12.34 -5.52 -14.18
CA TRP A 173 -10.96 -5.18 -14.51
C TRP A 173 -10.04 -5.47 -13.32
N ARG A 174 -10.35 -4.88 -12.16
CA ARG A 174 -9.49 -5.00 -10.98
C ARG A 174 -9.40 -6.42 -10.45
N SER A 175 -10.54 -7.08 -10.30
CA SER A 175 -10.55 -8.47 -9.85
C SER A 175 -9.92 -9.42 -10.87
N GLY A 176 -10.11 -9.18 -12.15
CA GLY A 176 -9.54 -9.97 -13.24
C GLY A 176 -8.01 -9.88 -13.26
N ASP A 177 -7.45 -8.67 -13.13
CA ASP A 177 -5.99 -8.49 -13.05
C ASP A 177 -5.42 -9.19 -11.82
N VAL A 178 -6.06 -9.03 -10.65
CA VAL A 178 -5.58 -9.65 -9.41
C VAL A 178 -5.62 -11.17 -9.50
N PHE A 179 -6.72 -11.76 -9.99
CA PHE A 179 -6.83 -13.20 -10.19
C PHE A 179 -5.78 -13.72 -11.19
N LYS A 180 -5.60 -13.00 -12.29
CA LYS A 180 -4.56 -13.33 -13.27
C LYS A 180 -3.16 -13.33 -12.64
N TRP A 181 -2.84 -12.35 -11.82
CA TRP A 181 -1.52 -12.28 -11.15
C TRP A 181 -1.33 -13.39 -10.12
N ILE A 182 -2.40 -13.87 -9.47
CA ILE A 182 -2.35 -15.04 -8.58
C ILE A 182 -2.09 -16.30 -9.40
N ASP A 183 -2.86 -16.52 -10.47
CA ASP A 183 -2.73 -17.68 -11.36
C ASP A 183 -1.34 -17.77 -12.03
N GLU A 184 -0.78 -16.62 -12.41
CA GLU A 184 0.57 -16.51 -12.98
C GLU A 184 1.70 -16.59 -11.92
N GLY A 185 1.38 -16.74 -10.63
CA GLY A 185 2.36 -16.74 -9.54
C GLY A 185 3.06 -15.40 -9.28
N LYS A 186 2.56 -14.31 -9.85
CA LYS A 186 3.09 -12.95 -9.66
C LYS A 186 2.63 -12.30 -8.37
N LEU A 187 1.56 -12.82 -7.78
CA LEU A 187 0.98 -12.39 -6.52
C LEU A 187 0.68 -13.61 -5.66
N SER A 188 1.27 -13.66 -4.47
CA SER A 188 1.01 -14.69 -3.49
C SER A 188 0.23 -14.12 -2.29
N LEU A 189 -0.77 -14.87 -1.82
CA LEU A 189 -1.58 -14.50 -0.67
C LEU A 189 -1.14 -15.27 0.56
N ARG A 190 -0.99 -14.58 1.69
CA ARG A 190 -0.83 -15.24 2.97
C ARG A 190 -2.21 -15.50 3.56
N LEU A 191 -2.63 -16.76 3.53
CA LEU A 191 -3.90 -17.20 4.09
C LEU A 191 -3.66 -17.84 5.46
N GLU A 192 -4.34 -17.34 6.49
CA GLU A 192 -4.36 -17.97 7.81
C GLU A 192 -5.69 -18.72 7.95
N HIS A 193 -5.61 -20.03 8.14
CA HIS A 193 -6.77 -20.87 8.39
C HIS A 193 -7.05 -20.92 9.89
N PHE A 194 -8.13 -20.30 10.33
CA PHE A 194 -8.67 -20.55 11.66
C PHE A 194 -9.59 -21.75 11.58
N SER A 195 -9.14 -22.93 12.07
CA SER A 195 -10.05 -24.05 12.36
C SER A 195 -10.95 -23.64 13.53
N ARG A 196 -12.25 -23.71 13.33
CA ARG A 196 -13.26 -23.59 14.41
C ARG A 196 -13.29 -24.84 15.26
#